data_e3c013aa8cf487877be7fbb19d457971
#
_entry.id   e3c013aa8cf487877be7fbb19d457971
#
_cell.length_a   1.000
_cell.length_b   1.000
_cell.length_c   1.000
_cell.angle_alpha   90.00
_cell.angle_beta   90.00
_cell.angle_gamma   90.00
#
_symmetry.space_group_name_H-M   'P 1'
#
loop_
_entity.id
_entity.type
_entity.pdbx_description
1 polymer ?
#
loop_
_entity_poly.entity_id
_entity_poly.type
_entity_poly.pdbx_seq_one_letter_code
_entity_poly.pdbx_strand_id
1 'polypeptide(L)'
;NMTSAENGSINQYLCDTMASVFAHTLTVPVPGNTNTEVFCTDSDDWQATLNASIARLTDADYAAMMRTVSGKLTEYEGGTCILTDDKAPVEVLGMRVLDELIEGELSYYRNEVKTNGLLSLIS
;
A
#
# COMPACT_ATOMS: atom_id res chain seq x y z
N ASN A 1 -1.34 4.25 0.67
CA ASN A 1 -1.01 5.10 1.78
C ASN A 1 -0.86 4.25 3.03
N MET A 2 0.36 3.80 3.28
CA MET A 2 0.71 3.46 4.65
C MET A 2 0.75 4.78 5.43
N THR A 3 -0.37 5.48 5.43
CA THR A 3 -0.61 6.58 6.32
C THR A 3 -0.45 6.00 7.69
N SER A 4 0.61 6.44 8.34
CA SER A 4 0.83 6.25 9.76
C SER A 4 0.12 4.99 10.25
N ALA A 5 0.82 3.86 10.15
CA ALA A 5 0.30 2.59 10.61
C ALA A 5 -0.12 2.78 12.06
N GLU A 6 -1.39 3.06 12.28
CA GLU A 6 -1.97 2.75 13.56
C GLU A 6 -1.68 1.27 13.78
N ASN A 7 -1.06 0.94 14.88
CA ASN A 7 -0.74 -0.43 15.24
C ASN A 7 -1.96 -1.30 15.02
N GLY A 8 -1.85 -2.28 14.13
CA GLY A 8 -2.92 -3.21 13.81
C GLY A 8 -3.77 -2.85 12.57
N SER A 9 -3.27 -2.01 11.64
CA SER A 9 -3.90 -1.84 10.33
C SER A 9 -3.80 -3.10 9.49
N ILE A 10 -4.71 -3.27 8.51
CA ILE A 10 -4.66 -4.43 7.59
C ILE A 10 -3.33 -4.49 6.84
N ASN A 11 -2.79 -3.34 6.42
CA ASN A 11 -1.51 -3.27 5.73
C ASN A 11 -0.36 -3.73 6.63
N GLN A 12 -0.39 -3.35 7.91
CA GLN A 12 0.60 -3.81 8.86
C GLN A 12 0.53 -5.32 9.06
N TYR A 13 -0.66 -5.89 9.26
CA TYR A 13 -0.83 -7.34 9.39
C TYR A 13 -0.34 -8.10 8.16
N LEU A 14 -0.66 -7.62 6.96
CA LEU A 14 -0.20 -8.23 5.72
C LEU A 14 1.32 -8.13 5.57
N CYS A 15 1.89 -6.96 5.76
CA CYS A 15 3.34 -6.75 5.63
C CYS A 15 4.14 -7.48 6.71
N ASP A 16 3.70 -7.48 7.96
CA ASP A 16 4.35 -8.22 9.05
C ASP A 16 4.33 -9.72 8.78
N THR A 17 3.19 -10.24 8.32
CA THR A 17 3.05 -11.65 7.96
C THR A 17 3.99 -12.02 6.82
N MET A 18 4.03 -11.23 5.76
CA MET A 18 4.94 -11.46 4.63
C MET A 18 6.40 -11.41 5.08
N ALA A 19 6.77 -10.41 5.89
CA ALA A 19 8.13 -10.27 6.40
C ALA A 19 8.52 -11.40 7.38
N SER A 20 7.57 -12.11 7.97
CA SER A 20 7.85 -13.29 8.79
C SER A 20 8.19 -14.54 7.96
N VAL A 21 7.83 -14.54 6.68
CA VAL A 21 7.99 -15.70 5.77
C VAL A 21 9.14 -15.49 4.80
N PHE A 22 9.28 -14.28 4.26
CA PHE A 22 10.28 -13.95 3.23
C PHE A 22 11.46 -13.17 3.83
N ALA A 23 12.64 -13.41 3.29
CA ALA A 23 13.85 -12.68 3.70
C ALA A 23 13.76 -11.17 3.42
N HIS A 24 13.12 -10.81 2.31
CA HIS A 24 12.91 -9.43 1.90
C HIS A 24 11.46 -9.17 1.55
N THR A 25 10.89 -8.14 2.15
CA THR A 25 9.55 -7.62 1.83
C THR A 25 9.71 -6.15 1.44
N LEU A 26 9.31 -5.82 0.23
CA LEU A 26 9.52 -4.52 -0.38
C LEU A 26 8.17 -3.86 -0.64
N THR A 27 8.07 -2.60 -0.38
CA THR A 27 6.84 -1.82 -0.61
C THR A 27 7.09 -0.64 -1.53
N VAL A 28 6.10 -0.32 -2.35
CA VAL A 28 6.09 0.88 -3.17
C VAL A 28 4.67 1.46 -3.22
N PRO A 29 4.50 2.75 -2.88
CA PRO A 29 3.21 3.41 -3.01
C PRO A 29 2.86 3.65 -4.48
N VAL A 30 1.60 3.43 -4.84
CA VAL A 30 1.10 3.71 -6.19
C VAL A 30 0.71 5.20 -6.28
N PRO A 31 1.33 5.99 -7.18
CA PRO A 31 1.03 7.41 -7.30
C PRO A 31 -0.44 7.68 -7.65
N GLY A 32 -1.05 8.65 -6.99
CA GLY A 32 -2.45 9.02 -7.22
C GLY A 32 -3.48 8.02 -6.71
N ASN A 33 -3.04 7.05 -5.94
CA ASN A 33 -3.87 5.98 -5.38
C ASN A 33 -3.54 5.79 -3.90
N THR A 34 -4.45 5.16 -3.16
CA THR A 34 -4.23 4.76 -1.77
C THR A 34 -3.58 3.38 -1.64
N ASN A 35 -3.30 2.72 -2.76
CA ASN A 35 -2.72 1.39 -2.79
C ASN A 35 -1.21 1.42 -2.58
N THR A 36 -0.73 0.37 -1.95
CA THR A 36 0.70 0.06 -1.84
C THR A 36 0.91 -1.34 -2.41
N GLU A 37 1.83 -1.45 -3.36
CA GLU A 37 2.26 -2.75 -3.88
C GLU A 37 3.29 -3.36 -2.95
N VAL A 38 3.21 -4.68 -2.75
CA VAL A 38 4.12 -5.44 -1.90
C VAL A 38 4.77 -6.54 -2.72
N PHE A 39 6.09 -6.60 -2.68
CA PHE A 39 6.90 -7.62 -3.34
C PHE A 39 7.72 -8.36 -2.31
N CYS A 40 7.77 -9.68 -2.41
CA CYS A 40 8.52 -10.52 -1.49
C CYS A 40 9.50 -11.42 -2.23
N THR A 41 10.66 -11.61 -1.65
CA THR A 41 11.70 -12.50 -2.21
C THR A 41 12.62 -13.02 -1.10
N ASP A 42 13.21 -14.18 -1.33
CA ASP A 42 14.27 -14.73 -0.49
C ASP A 42 15.67 -14.47 -1.07
N SER A 43 15.74 -13.80 -2.21
CA SER A 43 17.00 -13.52 -2.88
C SER A 43 17.67 -12.27 -2.33
N ASP A 44 18.87 -12.43 -1.77
CA ASP A 44 19.66 -11.31 -1.23
C ASP A 44 20.18 -10.36 -2.34
N ASP A 45 20.26 -10.84 -3.59
CA ASP A 45 20.68 -10.06 -4.73
C ASP A 45 19.51 -9.51 -5.58
N TRP A 46 18.33 -9.39 -4.99
CA TRP A 46 17.12 -8.96 -5.69
C TRP A 46 17.30 -7.63 -6.43
N GLN A 47 18.03 -6.70 -5.83
CA GLN A 47 18.24 -5.37 -6.41
C GLN A 47 19.09 -5.44 -7.69
N ALA A 48 20.18 -6.23 -7.66
CA ALA A 48 21.02 -6.46 -8.85
C ALA A 48 20.25 -7.18 -9.95
N THR A 49 19.44 -8.19 -9.59
CA THR A 49 18.59 -8.93 -10.52
C THR A 49 17.53 -8.04 -11.15
N LEU A 50 16.88 -7.20 -10.38
CA LEU A 50 15.89 -6.24 -10.87
C LEU A 50 16.53 -5.24 -11.84
N ASN A 51 17.66 -4.65 -11.47
CA ASN A 51 18.38 -3.70 -12.31
C ASN A 51 18.84 -4.34 -13.62
N ALA A 52 19.34 -5.56 -13.59
CA ALA A 52 19.71 -6.31 -14.79
C ALA A 52 18.50 -6.60 -15.70
N SER A 53 17.36 -6.91 -15.12
CA SER A 53 16.11 -7.13 -15.85
C SER A 53 15.59 -5.84 -16.50
N ILE A 54 15.67 -4.72 -15.80
CA ILE A 54 15.31 -3.40 -16.34
C ILE A 54 16.22 -3.02 -17.52
N ALA A 55 17.52 -3.31 -17.41
CA ALA A 55 18.49 -3.02 -18.47
C ALA A 55 18.21 -3.79 -19.78
N ARG A 56 17.49 -4.90 -19.72
CA ARG A 56 17.10 -5.71 -20.89
C ARG A 56 15.82 -5.23 -21.56
N LEU A 57 15.07 -4.31 -20.96
CA LEU A 57 13.82 -3.79 -21.51
C LEU A 57 14.12 -2.98 -22.78
N THR A 58 13.39 -3.30 -23.84
CA THR A 58 13.54 -2.64 -25.16
C THR A 58 12.64 -1.43 -25.31
N ASP A 59 11.51 -1.39 -24.59
CA ASP A 59 10.60 -0.24 -24.55
C ASP A 59 11.17 0.82 -23.60
N ALA A 60 11.46 2.01 -24.14
CA ALA A 60 12.08 3.10 -23.39
C ALA A 60 11.18 3.67 -22.28
N ASP A 61 9.89 3.79 -22.55
CA ASP A 61 8.92 4.33 -21.59
C ASP A 61 8.69 3.34 -20.43
N TYR A 62 8.56 2.07 -20.75
CA TYR A 62 8.44 1.02 -19.76
C TYR A 62 9.70 0.90 -18.90
N ALA A 63 10.87 0.96 -19.50
CA ALA A 63 12.15 0.95 -18.79
C ALA A 63 12.29 2.16 -17.83
N ALA A 64 11.88 3.35 -18.27
CA ALA A 64 11.88 4.55 -17.43
C ALA A 64 10.92 4.41 -16.25
N MET A 65 9.72 3.89 -16.48
CA MET A 65 8.75 3.60 -15.42
C MET A 65 9.31 2.62 -14.39
N MET A 66 9.93 1.53 -14.86
CA MET A 66 10.50 0.50 -13.98
C MET A 66 11.69 1.00 -13.17
N ARG A 67 12.51 1.91 -13.72
CA ARG A 67 13.57 2.59 -12.95
C ARG A 67 13.00 3.46 -11.85
N THR A 68 11.92 4.16 -12.12
CA THR A 68 11.22 4.98 -11.11
C THR A 68 10.66 4.10 -10.00
N VAL A 69 10.03 2.98 -10.32
CA VAL A 69 9.53 2.00 -9.35
C VAL A 69 10.69 1.44 -8.51
N SER A 70 11.76 1.00 -9.16
CA SER A 70 12.95 0.47 -8.48
C SER A 70 13.54 1.46 -7.48
N GLY A 71 13.60 2.74 -7.83
CA GLY A 71 14.10 3.80 -6.95
C GLY A 71 13.19 4.11 -5.75
N LYS A 72 11.92 3.70 -5.81
CA LYS A 72 10.92 3.92 -4.74
C LYS A 72 10.66 2.68 -3.88
N LEU A 73 11.19 1.53 -4.26
CA LEU A 73 11.08 0.33 -3.45
C LEU A 73 11.75 0.55 -2.10
N THR A 74 11.01 0.28 -1.04
CA THR A 74 11.48 0.42 0.34
C THR A 74 11.39 -0.93 1.04
N GLU A 75 12.45 -1.34 1.69
CA GLU A 75 12.45 -2.56 2.49
C GLU A 75 11.62 -2.34 3.76
N TYR A 76 10.71 -3.26 4.01
CA TYR A 76 9.81 -3.25 5.16
C TYR A 76 10.42 -4.07 6.29
N GLU A 77 10.60 -3.45 7.45
CA GLU A 77 11.00 -4.15 8.66
C GLU A 77 9.77 -4.82 9.28
N GLY A 78 9.86 -6.13 9.47
CA GLY A 78 8.78 -6.94 10.05
C GLY A 78 8.48 -6.56 11.50
N GLY A 79 7.24 -6.81 11.91
CA GLY A 79 6.74 -6.60 13.26
C GLY A 79 6.05 -7.85 13.81
N THR A 80 5.13 -7.65 14.73
CA THR A 80 4.47 -8.73 15.49
C THR A 80 3.02 -8.99 15.07
N CYS A 81 2.47 -8.21 14.13
CA CYS A 81 1.11 -8.35 13.65
C CYS A 81 1.01 -9.48 12.61
N ILE A 82 1.06 -10.72 13.05
CA ILE A 82 1.07 -11.90 12.18
C ILE A 82 -0.34 -12.46 12.03
N LEU A 83 -0.75 -12.66 10.77
CA LEU A 83 -1.97 -13.38 10.42
C LEU A 83 -1.72 -14.89 10.53
N THR A 84 -2.61 -15.59 11.23
CA THR A 84 -2.64 -17.04 11.29
C THR A 84 -4.04 -17.50 10.96
N ASP A 85 -4.22 -18.80 10.64
CA ASP A 85 -5.54 -19.36 10.35
C ASP A 85 -6.54 -19.14 11.49
N ASP A 86 -6.05 -19.16 12.74
CA ASP A 86 -6.87 -18.93 13.93
C ASP A 86 -7.05 -17.45 14.28
N LYS A 87 -6.22 -16.56 13.71
CA LYS A 87 -6.19 -15.13 13.99
C LYS A 87 -6.00 -14.33 12.69
N ALA A 88 -6.98 -14.41 11.82
CA ALA A 88 -7.00 -13.63 10.59
C ALA A 88 -8.15 -12.61 10.61
N PRO A 89 -8.03 -11.48 11.35
CA PRO A 89 -9.09 -10.49 11.47
C PRO A 89 -9.24 -9.63 10.20
N VAL A 90 -8.96 -10.19 9.03
CA VAL A 90 -8.94 -9.47 7.76
C VAL A 90 -10.29 -8.81 7.45
N GLU A 91 -11.39 -9.50 7.74
CA GLU A 91 -12.73 -8.94 7.55
C GLU A 91 -12.97 -7.75 8.47
N VAL A 92 -12.62 -7.86 9.75
CA VAL A 92 -12.80 -6.78 10.72
C VAL A 92 -11.92 -5.58 10.38
N LEU A 93 -10.67 -5.83 9.97
CA LEU A 93 -9.76 -4.78 9.55
C LEU A 93 -10.19 -4.13 8.23
N GLY A 94 -10.70 -4.94 7.29
CA GLY A 94 -11.28 -4.45 6.04
C GLY A 94 -12.52 -3.57 6.29
N MET A 95 -13.37 -3.93 7.24
CA MET A 95 -14.53 -3.12 7.65
C MET A 95 -14.10 -1.79 8.27
N ARG A 96 -13.05 -1.76 9.07
CA ARG A 96 -12.50 -0.51 9.61
C ARG A 96 -12.04 0.45 8.51
N VAL A 97 -11.34 -0.07 7.50
CA VAL A 97 -10.91 0.74 6.35
C VAL A 97 -12.12 1.32 5.62
N LEU A 98 -13.18 0.52 5.43
CA LEU A 98 -14.42 0.99 4.82
C LEU A 98 -15.11 2.05 5.67
N ASP A 99 -15.18 1.87 6.97
CA ASP A 99 -15.76 2.84 7.89
C ASP A 99 -14.99 4.17 7.85
N GLU A 100 -13.67 4.14 7.88
CA GLU A 100 -12.82 5.33 7.76
C GLU A 100 -13.01 6.06 6.41
N LEU A 101 -13.12 5.31 5.31
CA LEU A 101 -13.40 5.88 3.99
C LEU A 101 -14.78 6.52 3.94
N ILE A 102 -15.80 5.85 4.48
CA ILE A 102 -17.18 6.37 4.53
C ILE A 102 -17.25 7.63 5.42
N GLU A 103 -16.60 7.63 6.56
CA GLU A 103 -16.55 8.81 7.43
C GLU A 103 -15.83 9.98 6.77
N GLY A 104 -14.75 9.71 6.06
CA GLY A 104 -14.02 10.70 5.27
C GLY A 104 -14.90 11.34 4.19
N GLU A 105 -15.62 10.55 3.43
CA GLU A 105 -16.56 11.02 2.40
C GLU A 105 -17.72 11.80 3.01
N LEU A 106 -18.32 11.29 4.07
CA LEU A 106 -19.41 11.97 4.77
C LEU A 106 -18.96 13.33 5.35
N SER A 107 -17.76 13.40 5.88
CA SER A 107 -17.18 14.65 6.38
C SER A 107 -16.95 15.66 5.26
N TYR A 108 -16.48 15.21 4.11
CA TYR A 108 -16.32 16.04 2.93
C TYR A 108 -17.66 16.63 2.47
N TYR A 109 -18.69 15.81 2.27
CA TYR A 109 -20.02 16.28 1.86
C TYR A 109 -20.65 17.18 2.89
N ARG A 110 -20.50 16.89 4.17
CA ARG A 110 -21.01 17.74 5.25
C ARG A 110 -20.36 19.12 5.25
N ASN A 111 -19.05 19.19 5.02
CA ASN A 111 -18.33 20.45 4.93
C ASN A 111 -18.73 21.22 3.67
N GLU A 112 -18.88 20.53 2.54
CA GLU A 112 -19.31 21.14 1.28
C GLU A 112 -20.69 21.79 1.42
N VAL A 113 -21.64 21.08 2.01
CA VAL A 113 -22.99 21.62 2.30
C VAL A 113 -22.96 22.83 3.23
N LYS A 114 -22.11 22.80 4.24
CA LYS A 114 -21.96 23.93 5.17
C LYS A 114 -21.36 25.17 4.52
N THR A 115 -20.42 24.97 3.59
CA THR A 115 -19.66 26.06 2.96
C THR A 115 -20.37 26.62 1.74
N ASN A 116 -20.90 25.76 0.88
CA ASN A 116 -21.42 26.12 -0.44
C ASN A 116 -22.92 25.85 -0.60
N GLY A 117 -23.58 25.30 0.42
CA GLY A 117 -24.99 24.95 0.41
C GLY A 117 -25.29 23.61 -0.26
N LEU A 118 -26.50 23.13 -0.08
CA LEU A 118 -26.95 21.82 -0.55
C LEU A 118 -26.91 21.68 -2.08
N LEU A 119 -27.15 22.77 -2.79
CA LEU A 119 -27.16 22.76 -4.27
C LEU A 119 -25.82 22.52 -4.90
N SER A 120 -24.71 22.73 -4.17
CA SER A 120 -23.37 22.43 -4.66
C SER A 120 -23.11 20.95 -4.93
N LEU A 121 -23.87 20.06 -4.27
CA LEU A 121 -23.75 18.62 -4.44
C LEU A 121 -24.38 18.09 -5.74
N ILE A 122 -25.23 18.88 -6.38
CA ILE A 122 -26.00 18.49 -7.57
C ILE A 122 -25.68 19.32 -8.82
N SER A 123 -24.73 20.21 -8.69
CA SER A 123 -24.30 21.07 -9.80
C SER A 123 -23.03 20.58 -10.49
#